data_1973afeb5b14e02a7b05a160598c15d6
#
_entry.id   1973afeb5b14e02a7b05a160598c15d6
#
_cell.length_a   1.000
_cell.length_b   1.000
_cell.length_c   1.000
_cell.angle_alpha   90.00
_cell.angle_beta   90.00
_cell.angle_gamma   90.00
#
_symmetry.space_group_name_H-M   'P 1'
#
loop_
_entity.id
_entity.type
_entity.pdbx_description
1 polymer ?
#
loop_
_entity_poly.entity_id
_entity_poly.type
_entity_poly.pdbx_seq_one_letter_code
_entity_poly.pdbx_strand_id
1 'polypeptide(L)'
;LTKRFRRIPETIALAVCICLLFAAPVFGLQYKIQPGDSLWKISRAYAVSIDSLKIANNLSSDLIIAGATMDIPVEHTVVRGDSLFLLAQRYGTSIEAITRANNIKGTIIYVGDKLVIPSASVSDIKSVPVSSQELDLLARAVYSEARGEPFLGQVAVAAVILNRVAHPDFPSTIAGVIYQPWAITAVNDGQFWLTPNQTAYQAAQQAIDGIDPTNGAVYYYNPVTATNQWIRSRPIVARIGNHVFAK
;
A
#
# COMPACT_ATOMS: atom_id res chain seq x y z
N LEU A 1 71.28 17.93 -30.55
CA LEU A 1 70.08 18.69 -30.10
C LEU A 1 69.06 17.73 -29.60
N THR A 2 69.12 17.39 -28.30
CA THR A 2 68.23 16.50 -27.59
C THR A 2 67.07 17.25 -27.00
N LYS A 3 65.83 17.05 -27.51
CA LYS A 3 64.55 17.58 -26.93
C LYS A 3 64.15 16.71 -25.75
N ARG A 4 64.23 17.25 -24.55
CA ARG A 4 63.66 16.68 -23.34
C ARG A 4 62.13 16.78 -23.41
N PHE A 5 61.43 15.63 -23.45
CA PHE A 5 60.02 15.54 -23.20
C PHE A 5 59.76 15.67 -21.68
N ARG A 6 59.08 16.73 -21.28
CA ARG A 6 58.53 16.90 -19.91
C ARG A 6 57.35 15.96 -19.72
N ARG A 7 57.48 15.00 -18.81
CA ARG A 7 56.35 14.22 -18.35
C ARG A 7 55.40 15.12 -17.50
N ILE A 8 54.14 15.16 -17.90
CA ILE A 8 53.03 15.76 -17.16
C ILE A 8 52.65 14.75 -16.06
N PRO A 9 52.51 15.15 -14.77
CA PRO A 9 52.04 14.23 -13.75
C PRO A 9 50.55 13.97 -13.97
N GLU A 10 50.18 12.70 -14.04
CA GLU A 10 48.79 12.23 -14.01
C GLU A 10 48.21 12.54 -12.64
N THR A 11 47.46 13.63 -12.52
CA THR A 11 46.58 13.86 -11.42
C THR A 11 45.41 12.88 -11.52
N ILE A 12 45.46 11.86 -10.65
CA ILE A 12 44.34 10.93 -10.44
C ILE A 12 43.15 11.75 -9.92
N ALA A 13 42.24 12.09 -10.81
CA ALA A 13 40.94 12.60 -10.44
C ALA A 13 40.14 11.44 -9.82
N LEU A 14 40.14 11.40 -8.50
CA LEU A 14 39.25 10.51 -7.70
C LEU A 14 37.83 10.98 -7.94
N ALA A 15 37.16 10.43 -8.95
CA ALA A 15 35.73 10.61 -9.13
C ALA A 15 35.02 9.89 -7.97
N VAL A 16 34.64 10.65 -6.94
CA VAL A 16 33.73 10.20 -5.90
C VAL A 16 32.37 9.97 -6.57
N CYS A 17 32.16 8.74 -7.03
CA CYS A 17 30.86 8.29 -7.48
C CYS A 17 29.96 8.22 -6.22
N ILE A 18 29.22 9.29 -5.94
CA ILE A 18 28.14 9.25 -4.98
C ILE A 18 27.07 8.36 -5.61
N CYS A 19 27.15 7.06 -5.36
CA CYS A 19 26.03 6.15 -5.56
C CYS A 19 24.95 6.60 -4.59
N LEU A 20 24.01 7.42 -5.07
CA LEU A 20 22.67 7.52 -4.47
C LEU A 20 22.10 6.10 -4.51
N LEU A 21 22.27 5.37 -3.42
CA LEU A 21 21.53 4.14 -3.16
C LEU A 21 20.06 4.55 -3.06
N PHE A 22 19.39 4.64 -4.21
CA PHE A 22 17.95 4.45 -4.23
C PHE A 22 17.77 3.04 -3.69
N ALA A 23 17.33 2.92 -2.45
CA ALA A 23 16.87 1.66 -1.92
C ALA A 23 15.74 1.22 -2.86
N ALA A 24 16.04 0.30 -3.77
CA ALA A 24 15.01 -0.35 -4.57
C ALA A 24 14.01 -0.95 -3.57
N PRO A 25 12.70 -0.82 -3.81
CA PRO A 25 11.72 -1.45 -2.94
C PRO A 25 12.06 -2.92 -2.82
N VAL A 26 12.27 -3.39 -1.59
CA VAL A 26 12.53 -4.80 -1.30
C VAL A 26 11.19 -5.49 -1.36
N PHE A 27 10.84 -5.98 -2.56
CA PHE A 27 9.66 -6.83 -2.74
C PHE A 27 9.99 -8.23 -2.24
N GLY A 28 9.02 -8.92 -1.65
CA GLY A 28 9.13 -10.36 -1.43
C GLY A 28 9.43 -11.07 -2.75
N LEU A 29 10.28 -12.09 -2.70
CA LEU A 29 10.78 -12.80 -3.87
C LEU A 29 10.02 -14.11 -4.07
N GLN A 30 9.57 -14.38 -5.30
CA GLN A 30 9.07 -15.69 -5.69
C GLN A 30 10.25 -16.61 -6.07
N TYR A 31 10.44 -17.69 -5.33
CA TYR A 31 11.52 -18.65 -5.52
C TYR A 31 10.98 -19.99 -6.03
N LYS A 32 11.53 -20.51 -7.13
CA LYS A 32 11.20 -21.85 -7.61
C LYS A 32 12.10 -22.87 -6.92
N ILE A 33 11.49 -23.75 -6.11
CA ILE A 33 12.18 -24.77 -5.34
C ILE A 33 12.93 -25.72 -6.28
N GLN A 34 14.22 -25.93 -6.01
CA GLN A 34 15.11 -26.80 -6.79
C GLN A 34 15.20 -28.20 -6.14
N PRO A 35 15.50 -29.25 -6.93
CA PRO A 35 15.80 -30.56 -6.37
C PRO A 35 16.93 -30.48 -5.34
N GLY A 36 16.70 -31.03 -4.14
CA GLY A 36 17.64 -31.02 -3.03
C GLY A 36 17.60 -29.77 -2.14
N ASP A 37 16.65 -28.86 -2.36
CA ASP A 37 16.36 -27.77 -1.43
C ASP A 37 15.69 -28.27 -0.15
N SER A 38 15.85 -27.46 0.90
CA SER A 38 15.12 -27.61 2.16
C SER A 38 14.83 -26.22 2.72
N LEU A 39 13.83 -26.11 3.60
CA LEU A 39 13.53 -24.84 4.27
C LEU A 39 14.77 -24.26 4.96
N TRP A 40 15.61 -25.12 5.55
CA TRP A 40 16.87 -24.68 6.17
C TRP A 40 17.84 -24.04 5.19
N LYS A 41 18.05 -24.66 4.00
CA LYS A 41 18.94 -24.10 2.97
C LYS A 41 18.42 -22.76 2.44
N ILE A 42 17.12 -22.69 2.18
CA ILE A 42 16.44 -21.47 1.68
C ILE A 42 16.50 -20.38 2.74
N SER A 43 16.18 -20.68 4.00
CA SER A 43 16.28 -19.77 5.14
C SER A 43 17.67 -19.13 5.24
N ARG A 44 18.72 -19.95 5.11
CA ARG A 44 20.13 -19.46 5.16
C ARG A 44 20.50 -18.63 3.95
N ALA A 45 20.05 -19.03 2.76
CA ALA A 45 20.36 -18.33 1.51
C ALA A 45 19.74 -16.93 1.46
N TYR A 46 18.53 -16.76 2.02
CA TYR A 46 17.76 -15.52 1.96
C TYR A 46 17.73 -14.76 3.28
N ALA A 47 18.43 -15.24 4.32
CA ALA A 47 18.49 -14.63 5.64
C ALA A 47 17.10 -14.38 6.29
N VAL A 48 16.15 -15.29 6.07
CA VAL A 48 14.81 -15.30 6.68
C VAL A 48 14.66 -16.52 7.59
N SER A 49 13.80 -16.44 8.61
CA SER A 49 13.58 -17.60 9.49
C SER A 49 12.78 -18.69 8.79
N ILE A 50 12.94 -19.96 9.24
CA ILE A 50 12.13 -21.07 8.74
C ILE A 50 10.65 -20.81 9.06
N ASP A 51 10.34 -20.25 10.24
CA ASP A 51 8.99 -19.91 10.64
C ASP A 51 8.36 -18.87 9.71
N SER A 52 9.11 -17.82 9.33
CA SER A 52 8.66 -16.83 8.37
C SER A 52 8.40 -17.43 6.99
N LEU A 53 9.25 -18.35 6.53
CA LEU A 53 9.00 -19.09 5.29
C LEU A 53 7.72 -19.92 5.38
N LYS A 54 7.50 -20.62 6.49
CA LYS A 54 6.29 -21.42 6.70
C LYS A 54 5.04 -20.55 6.75
N ILE A 55 5.10 -19.45 7.48
CA ILE A 55 3.99 -18.49 7.61
C ILE A 55 3.61 -17.92 6.23
N ALA A 56 4.58 -17.38 5.48
CA ALA A 56 4.33 -16.76 4.18
C ALA A 56 3.74 -17.74 3.14
N ASN A 57 4.04 -19.04 3.29
CA ASN A 57 3.62 -20.10 2.35
C ASN A 57 2.52 -21.01 2.89
N ASN A 58 1.93 -20.72 4.04
CA ASN A 58 0.91 -21.53 4.70
C ASN A 58 1.34 -23.01 4.91
N LEU A 59 2.63 -23.25 5.21
CA LEU A 59 3.16 -24.59 5.42
C LEU A 59 2.95 -25.04 6.86
N SER A 60 2.33 -26.21 7.02
CA SER A 60 2.15 -26.85 8.32
C SER A 60 3.32 -27.77 8.71
N SER A 61 4.21 -28.10 7.77
CA SER A 61 5.39 -28.95 7.96
C SER A 61 6.60 -28.40 7.24
N ASP A 62 7.75 -29.05 7.36
CA ASP A 62 8.98 -28.66 6.67
C ASP A 62 9.09 -29.27 5.27
N LEU A 63 8.09 -30.03 4.83
CA LEU A 63 8.08 -30.64 3.51
C LEU A 63 7.83 -29.60 2.42
N ILE A 64 8.75 -29.52 1.47
CA ILE A 64 8.64 -28.70 0.27
C ILE A 64 8.83 -29.57 -0.97
N ILE A 65 8.23 -29.15 -2.09
CA ILE A 65 8.21 -29.95 -3.32
C ILE A 65 9.02 -29.22 -4.40
N ALA A 66 10.01 -29.90 -4.97
CA ALA A 66 10.79 -29.37 -6.08
C ALA A 66 9.90 -29.01 -7.28
N GLY A 67 10.15 -27.87 -7.90
CA GLY A 67 9.34 -27.31 -8.97
C GLY A 67 8.18 -26.44 -8.54
N ALA A 68 7.74 -26.50 -7.26
CA ALA A 68 6.77 -25.56 -6.72
C ALA A 68 7.39 -24.16 -6.54
N THR A 69 6.55 -23.13 -6.52
CA THR A 69 6.95 -21.77 -6.21
C THR A 69 6.75 -21.51 -4.71
N MET A 70 7.73 -20.88 -4.09
CA MET A 70 7.72 -20.47 -2.69
C MET A 70 7.89 -18.96 -2.58
N ASP A 71 7.12 -18.36 -1.70
CA ASP A 71 7.26 -16.96 -1.33
C ASP A 71 8.37 -16.78 -0.31
N ILE A 72 9.35 -15.93 -0.62
CA ILE A 72 10.40 -15.53 0.32
C ILE A 72 9.99 -14.19 0.92
N PRO A 73 9.49 -14.17 2.16
CA PRO A 73 9.01 -12.95 2.79
C PRO A 73 10.15 -12.02 3.19
N VAL A 74 9.81 -10.77 3.50
CA VAL A 74 10.68 -9.85 4.23
C VAL A 74 10.30 -9.89 5.71
N GLU A 75 11.29 -9.96 6.60
CA GLU A 75 11.08 -9.74 8.04
C GLU A 75 11.27 -8.25 8.35
N HIS A 76 10.29 -7.61 8.98
CA HIS A 76 10.33 -6.19 9.34
C HIS A 76 10.10 -6.01 10.84
N THR A 77 10.99 -5.24 11.50
CA THR A 77 10.75 -4.81 12.89
C THR A 77 10.10 -3.44 12.87
N VAL A 78 8.90 -3.33 13.44
CA VAL A 78 8.13 -2.08 13.47
C VAL A 78 8.90 -1.00 14.22
N VAL A 79 9.06 0.16 13.59
CA VAL A 79 9.69 1.34 14.17
C VAL A 79 8.66 2.47 14.31
N ARG A 80 9.03 3.51 15.07
CA ARG A 80 8.18 4.69 15.25
C ARG A 80 7.84 5.33 13.90
N GLY A 81 6.55 5.51 13.63
CA GLY A 81 6.02 6.06 12.38
C GLY A 81 5.59 5.01 11.36
N ASP A 82 5.87 3.73 11.59
CA ASP A 82 5.33 2.66 10.76
C ASP A 82 3.82 2.48 11.00
N SER A 83 3.15 2.05 9.95
CA SER A 83 1.78 1.56 9.97
C SER A 83 1.66 0.41 8.98
N LEU A 84 0.66 -0.46 9.14
CA LEU A 84 0.42 -1.53 8.17
C LEU A 84 0.30 -1.00 6.74
N PHE A 85 -0.31 0.17 6.58
CA PHE A 85 -0.41 0.86 5.29
C PHE A 85 0.96 1.22 4.72
N LEU A 86 1.82 1.90 5.49
CA LEU A 86 3.15 2.31 5.03
C LEU A 86 4.05 1.10 4.74
N LEU A 87 3.88 0.01 5.52
CA LEU A 87 4.60 -1.23 5.28
C LEU A 87 4.08 -1.92 4.01
N ALA A 88 2.76 -2.00 3.81
CA ALA A 88 2.18 -2.54 2.59
C ALA A 88 2.67 -1.76 1.35
N GLN A 89 2.69 -0.43 1.41
CA GLN A 89 3.24 0.41 0.34
C GLN A 89 4.74 0.19 0.12
N ARG A 90 5.53 0.19 1.20
CA ARG A 90 7.00 0.02 1.15
C ARG A 90 7.40 -1.31 0.52
N TYR A 91 6.66 -2.37 0.83
CA TYR A 91 6.97 -3.74 0.42
C TYR A 91 6.12 -4.25 -0.75
N GLY A 92 5.28 -3.40 -1.35
CA GLY A 92 4.47 -3.76 -2.51
C GLY A 92 3.50 -4.91 -2.24
N THR A 93 2.91 -4.96 -1.05
CA THR A 93 1.95 -6.00 -0.61
C THR A 93 0.66 -5.35 -0.12
N SER A 94 -0.30 -6.14 0.38
CA SER A 94 -1.55 -5.61 0.94
C SER A 94 -1.55 -5.66 2.48
N ILE A 95 -2.38 -4.78 3.10
CA ILE A 95 -2.60 -4.81 4.56
C ILE A 95 -3.14 -6.19 4.97
N GLU A 96 -4.05 -6.75 4.17
CA GLU A 96 -4.67 -8.06 4.41
C GLU A 96 -3.62 -9.18 4.37
N ALA A 97 -2.67 -9.13 3.44
CA ALA A 97 -1.59 -10.10 3.37
C ALA A 97 -0.70 -10.03 4.63
N ILE A 98 -0.32 -8.82 5.06
CA ILE A 98 0.47 -8.62 6.28
C ILE A 98 -0.31 -9.09 7.51
N THR A 99 -1.57 -8.68 7.67
CA THR A 99 -2.39 -9.03 8.84
C THR A 99 -2.65 -10.53 8.92
N ARG A 100 -2.93 -11.17 7.79
CA ARG A 100 -3.12 -12.63 7.70
C ARG A 100 -1.86 -13.38 8.09
N ALA A 101 -0.72 -13.02 7.51
CA ALA A 101 0.56 -13.67 7.80
C ALA A 101 0.96 -13.56 9.28
N ASN A 102 0.60 -12.47 9.94
CA ASN A 102 0.99 -12.20 11.32
C ASN A 102 -0.13 -12.44 12.35
N ASN A 103 -1.28 -12.96 11.94
CA ASN A 103 -2.47 -13.16 12.79
C ASN A 103 -2.93 -11.88 13.51
N ILE A 104 -2.73 -10.71 12.89
CA ILE A 104 -3.12 -9.41 13.45
C ILE A 104 -4.63 -9.23 13.30
N LYS A 105 -5.31 -8.99 14.42
CA LYS A 105 -6.72 -8.63 14.44
C LYS A 105 -6.86 -7.11 14.46
N GLY A 106 -7.38 -6.52 13.38
CA GLY A 106 -7.47 -5.06 13.21
C GLY A 106 -6.23 -4.48 12.54
N THR A 107 -5.91 -3.22 12.84
CA THR A 107 -4.86 -2.44 12.14
C THR A 107 -3.76 -1.91 13.05
N ILE A 108 -3.75 -2.31 14.32
CA ILE A 108 -2.78 -1.81 15.31
C ILE A 108 -1.53 -2.68 15.29
N ILE A 109 -0.37 -2.04 15.17
CA ILE A 109 0.97 -2.61 15.34
C ILE A 109 1.75 -1.77 16.35
N TYR A 110 2.68 -2.39 17.06
CA TYR A 110 3.48 -1.73 18.10
C TYR A 110 4.94 -1.69 17.72
N VAL A 111 5.62 -0.63 18.12
CA VAL A 111 7.08 -0.50 17.96
C VAL A 111 7.78 -1.69 18.60
N GLY A 112 8.63 -2.37 17.84
CA GLY A 112 9.32 -3.60 18.24
C GLY A 112 8.66 -4.89 17.76
N ASP A 113 7.42 -4.86 17.26
CA ASP A 113 6.80 -6.04 16.66
C ASP A 113 7.63 -6.52 15.46
N LYS A 114 7.82 -7.84 15.36
CA LYS A 114 8.46 -8.46 14.19
C LYS A 114 7.38 -8.98 13.26
N LEU A 115 7.31 -8.40 12.08
CA LEU A 115 6.31 -8.74 11.09
C LEU A 115 6.93 -9.53 9.93
N VAL A 116 6.25 -10.60 9.55
CA VAL A 116 6.48 -11.31 8.29
C VAL A 116 5.72 -10.56 7.21
N ILE A 117 6.44 -10.05 6.23
CA ILE A 117 5.86 -9.31 5.10
C ILE A 117 5.90 -10.24 3.88
N PRO A 118 4.80 -10.88 3.50
CA PRO A 118 4.76 -11.74 2.32
C PRO A 118 4.89 -10.91 1.05
N SER A 119 5.37 -11.53 -0.03
CA SER A 119 5.27 -10.92 -1.35
C SER A 119 3.80 -10.80 -1.76
N ALA A 120 3.47 -9.80 -2.56
CA ALA A 120 2.14 -9.74 -3.16
C ALA A 120 1.99 -10.92 -4.13
N SER A 121 1.16 -11.89 -3.78
CA SER A 121 0.63 -12.77 -4.81
C SER A 121 -0.42 -11.99 -5.61
N VAL A 122 -0.34 -12.07 -6.94
CA VAL A 122 -1.31 -11.43 -7.86
C VAL A 122 -2.76 -11.87 -7.52
N SER A 123 -2.95 -12.98 -6.81
CA SER A 123 -4.24 -13.49 -6.34
C SER A 123 -4.79 -12.76 -5.09
N ASP A 124 -3.97 -12.04 -4.33
CA ASP A 124 -4.39 -11.35 -3.12
C ASP A 124 -4.81 -9.89 -3.38
N ILE A 125 -4.49 -9.36 -4.55
CA ILE A 125 -4.98 -8.08 -5.01
C ILE A 125 -6.37 -8.34 -5.59
N LYS A 126 -7.42 -8.09 -4.82
CA LYS A 126 -8.77 -7.90 -5.36
C LYS A 126 -8.76 -6.59 -6.16
N SER A 127 -8.07 -6.58 -7.29
CA SER A 127 -8.21 -5.49 -8.25
C SER A 127 -9.63 -5.61 -8.83
N VAL A 128 -10.50 -4.69 -8.46
CA VAL A 128 -11.69 -4.42 -9.25
C VAL A 128 -11.14 -4.00 -10.62
N PRO A 129 -11.53 -4.65 -11.74
CA PRO A 129 -11.10 -4.20 -13.06
C PRO A 129 -11.71 -2.82 -13.31
N VAL A 130 -10.90 -1.80 -13.04
CA VAL A 130 -11.29 -0.38 -13.13
C VAL A 130 -10.73 0.17 -14.44
N SER A 131 -11.60 0.72 -15.25
CA SER A 131 -11.22 1.38 -16.50
C SER A 131 -10.46 2.69 -16.23
N SER A 132 -9.72 3.18 -17.22
CA SER A 132 -9.03 4.48 -17.11
C SER A 132 -10.00 5.64 -16.82
N GLN A 133 -11.24 5.54 -17.28
CA GLN A 133 -12.28 6.52 -17.00
C GLN A 133 -12.74 6.48 -15.54
N GLU A 134 -12.87 5.32 -14.96
CA GLU A 134 -13.24 5.14 -13.55
C GLU A 134 -12.10 5.56 -12.63
N LEU A 135 -10.84 5.30 -13.00
CA LEU A 135 -9.68 5.84 -12.29
C LEU A 135 -9.69 7.37 -12.30
N ASP A 136 -10.00 8.01 -13.44
CA ASP A 136 -10.11 9.48 -13.53
C ASP A 136 -11.24 10.01 -12.64
N LEU A 137 -12.41 9.37 -12.65
CA LEU A 137 -13.52 9.74 -11.77
C LEU A 137 -13.15 9.62 -10.30
N LEU A 138 -12.51 8.53 -9.90
CA LEU A 138 -12.08 8.31 -8.53
C LEU A 138 -11.01 9.34 -8.11
N ALA A 139 -10.04 9.64 -8.98
CA ALA A 139 -9.03 10.66 -8.74
C ALA A 139 -9.64 12.06 -8.61
N ARG A 140 -10.68 12.39 -9.38
CA ARG A 140 -11.44 13.66 -9.25
C ARG A 140 -12.13 13.75 -7.90
N ALA A 141 -12.78 12.69 -7.45
CA ALA A 141 -13.42 12.64 -6.13
C ALA A 141 -12.37 12.84 -5.01
N VAL A 142 -11.25 12.14 -5.07
CA VAL A 142 -10.13 12.31 -4.13
C VAL A 142 -9.61 13.75 -4.14
N TYR A 143 -9.36 14.31 -5.31
CA TYR A 143 -8.80 15.65 -5.43
C TYR A 143 -9.76 16.72 -4.89
N SER A 144 -11.05 16.59 -5.18
CA SER A 144 -12.05 17.54 -4.72
C SER A 144 -12.32 17.49 -3.21
N GLU A 145 -12.32 16.30 -2.63
CA GLU A 145 -12.68 16.08 -1.22
C GLU A 145 -11.46 16.06 -0.27
N ALA A 146 -10.28 15.69 -0.77
CA ALA A 146 -9.15 15.36 0.11
C ALA A 146 -7.80 15.95 -0.35
N ARG A 147 -7.73 16.89 -1.29
CA ARG A 147 -6.45 17.46 -1.77
C ARG A 147 -5.60 18.13 -0.68
N GLY A 148 -6.20 18.55 0.41
CA GLY A 148 -5.53 19.14 1.58
C GLY A 148 -5.16 18.11 2.65
N GLU A 149 -5.55 16.84 2.49
CA GLU A 149 -5.28 15.80 3.45
C GLU A 149 -3.89 15.16 3.21
N PRO A 150 -3.29 14.57 4.25
CA PRO A 150 -2.14 13.69 4.07
C PRO A 150 -2.45 12.60 3.03
N PHE A 151 -1.44 12.08 2.34
CA PHE A 151 -1.62 11.08 1.29
C PHE A 151 -2.48 9.88 1.73
N LEU A 152 -2.27 9.38 2.96
CA LEU A 152 -3.10 8.32 3.55
C LEU A 152 -4.58 8.71 3.66
N GLY A 153 -4.88 9.98 3.94
CA GLY A 153 -6.25 10.51 3.99
C GLY A 153 -6.89 10.54 2.59
N GLN A 154 -6.10 10.82 1.57
CA GLN A 154 -6.54 10.77 0.17
C GLN A 154 -6.87 9.33 -0.26
N VAL A 155 -6.01 8.35 0.09
CA VAL A 155 -6.28 6.91 -0.14
C VAL A 155 -7.53 6.47 0.63
N ALA A 156 -7.71 6.94 1.86
CA ALA A 156 -8.87 6.62 2.68
C ALA A 156 -10.19 7.07 2.05
N VAL A 157 -10.23 8.27 1.46
CA VAL A 157 -11.44 8.76 0.74
C VAL A 157 -11.73 7.90 -0.49
N ALA A 158 -10.70 7.54 -1.28
CA ALA A 158 -10.87 6.61 -2.40
C ALA A 158 -11.39 5.24 -1.94
N ALA A 159 -10.84 4.70 -0.86
CA ALA A 159 -11.24 3.40 -0.30
C ALA A 159 -12.72 3.42 0.15
N VAL A 160 -13.20 4.51 0.77
CA VAL A 160 -14.62 4.63 1.13
C VAL A 160 -15.53 4.55 -0.10
N ILE A 161 -15.15 5.16 -1.21
CA ILE A 161 -15.94 5.08 -2.46
C ILE A 161 -15.98 3.63 -2.96
N LEU A 162 -14.86 2.92 -2.95
CA LEU A 162 -14.80 1.51 -3.37
C LEU A 162 -15.54 0.58 -2.38
N ASN A 163 -15.48 0.85 -1.09
CA ASN A 163 -16.25 0.13 -0.08
C ASN A 163 -17.76 0.29 -0.30
N ARG A 164 -18.21 1.50 -0.68
CA ARG A 164 -19.61 1.72 -1.05
C ARG A 164 -20.00 0.90 -2.29
N VAL A 165 -19.16 0.86 -3.32
CA VAL A 165 -19.41 0.04 -4.53
C VAL A 165 -19.60 -1.44 -4.17
N ALA A 166 -18.88 -1.93 -3.17
CA ALA A 166 -18.98 -3.32 -2.70
C ALA A 166 -20.13 -3.55 -1.68
N HIS A 167 -20.74 -2.47 -1.15
CA HIS A 167 -21.74 -2.57 -0.10
C HIS A 167 -23.18 -2.58 -0.70
N PRO A 168 -24.08 -3.47 -0.23
CA PRO A 168 -25.42 -3.64 -0.83
C PRO A 168 -26.31 -2.40 -0.76
N ASP A 169 -26.09 -1.49 0.18
CA ASP A 169 -26.91 -0.28 0.38
C ASP A 169 -26.51 0.87 -0.55
N PHE A 170 -25.48 0.71 -1.39
CA PHE A 170 -24.98 1.75 -2.28
C PHE A 170 -24.99 1.28 -3.74
N PRO A 171 -24.87 2.22 -4.69
CA PRO A 171 -24.70 1.87 -6.10
C PRO A 171 -23.48 0.99 -6.34
N SER A 172 -23.61 0.00 -7.23
CA SER A 172 -22.57 -1.00 -7.52
C SER A 172 -21.50 -0.53 -8.52
N THR A 173 -21.39 0.78 -8.79
CA THR A 173 -20.40 1.35 -9.71
C THR A 173 -19.77 2.61 -9.09
N ILE A 174 -18.51 2.89 -9.44
CA ILE A 174 -17.79 4.10 -8.99
C ILE A 174 -18.57 5.36 -9.39
N ALA A 175 -19.02 5.45 -10.64
CA ALA A 175 -19.82 6.57 -11.12
C ALA A 175 -21.13 6.70 -10.34
N GLY A 176 -21.82 5.59 -10.10
CA GLY A 176 -23.07 5.56 -9.34
C GLY A 176 -22.91 6.10 -7.92
N VAL A 177 -21.83 5.69 -7.23
CA VAL A 177 -21.52 6.19 -5.87
C VAL A 177 -21.16 7.68 -5.89
N ILE A 178 -20.33 8.12 -6.84
CA ILE A 178 -19.87 9.52 -6.93
C ILE A 178 -21.03 10.46 -7.23
N TYR A 179 -21.91 10.09 -8.17
CA TYR A 179 -23.04 10.93 -8.60
C TYR A 179 -24.31 10.72 -7.77
N GLN A 180 -24.28 9.87 -6.75
CA GLN A 180 -25.39 9.74 -5.82
C GLN A 180 -25.65 11.12 -5.14
N PRO A 181 -26.91 11.56 -5.04
CA PRO A 181 -27.23 12.84 -4.40
C PRO A 181 -26.58 12.98 -3.03
N TRP A 182 -25.83 14.07 -2.81
CA TRP A 182 -25.13 14.40 -1.57
C TRP A 182 -23.96 13.48 -1.17
N ALA A 183 -23.53 12.57 -2.05
CA ALA A 183 -22.40 11.68 -1.76
C ALA A 183 -21.05 12.41 -1.81
N ILE A 184 -20.86 13.25 -2.81
CA ILE A 184 -19.68 14.10 -3.03
C ILE A 184 -20.16 15.53 -3.23
N THR A 185 -19.91 16.39 -2.23
CA THR A 185 -20.37 17.80 -2.25
C THR A 185 -19.76 18.58 -3.43
N ALA A 186 -18.54 18.26 -3.76
CA ALA A 186 -17.78 18.89 -4.84
C ALA A 186 -18.37 18.70 -6.25
N VAL A 187 -19.27 17.73 -6.45
CA VAL A 187 -20.00 17.58 -7.72
C VAL A 187 -20.93 18.77 -7.96
N ASN A 188 -21.52 19.32 -6.89
CA ASN A 188 -22.51 20.39 -7.00
C ASN A 188 -21.86 21.80 -7.04
N ASP A 189 -20.67 21.98 -6.47
CA ASP A 189 -19.97 23.27 -6.43
C ASP A 189 -18.95 23.46 -7.55
N GLY A 190 -18.81 22.48 -8.44
CA GLY A 190 -17.92 22.51 -9.60
C GLY A 190 -16.47 22.10 -9.33
N GLN A 191 -16.08 21.89 -8.07
CA GLN A 191 -14.69 21.52 -7.73
C GLN A 191 -14.33 20.10 -8.21
N PHE A 192 -15.31 19.24 -8.38
CA PHE A 192 -15.12 17.90 -8.95
C PHE A 192 -14.54 17.93 -10.37
N TRP A 193 -14.80 18.98 -11.13
CA TRP A 193 -14.35 19.11 -12.53
C TRP A 193 -12.95 19.69 -12.68
N LEU A 194 -12.29 20.02 -11.58
CA LEU A 194 -10.88 20.41 -11.60
C LEU A 194 -10.01 19.22 -12.02
N THR A 195 -8.89 19.52 -12.71
CA THR A 195 -7.94 18.47 -13.10
C THR A 195 -7.22 17.92 -11.87
N PRO A 196 -7.31 16.62 -11.59
CA PRO A 196 -6.62 16.00 -10.47
C PRO A 196 -5.10 16.11 -10.64
N ASN A 197 -4.38 16.23 -9.53
CA ASN A 197 -2.93 16.13 -9.51
C ASN A 197 -2.47 14.67 -9.47
N GLN A 198 -1.17 14.46 -9.68
CA GLN A 198 -0.58 13.11 -9.68
C GLN A 198 -0.81 12.38 -8.34
N THR A 199 -0.79 13.10 -7.22
CA THR A 199 -1.01 12.53 -5.88
C THR A 199 -2.41 11.93 -5.76
N ALA A 200 -3.43 12.59 -6.29
CA ALA A 200 -4.80 12.08 -6.29
C ALA A 200 -4.96 10.83 -7.16
N TYR A 201 -4.30 10.76 -8.33
CA TYR A 201 -4.26 9.56 -9.15
C TYR A 201 -3.55 8.40 -8.43
N GLN A 202 -2.43 8.66 -7.77
CA GLN A 202 -1.72 7.65 -6.99
C GLN A 202 -2.56 7.14 -5.82
N ALA A 203 -3.28 8.02 -5.13
CA ALA A 203 -4.16 7.64 -4.03
C ALA A 203 -5.35 6.80 -4.51
N ALA A 204 -5.97 7.19 -5.63
CA ALA A 204 -7.04 6.43 -6.26
C ALA A 204 -6.55 5.04 -6.70
N GLN A 205 -5.37 4.96 -7.33
CA GLN A 205 -4.78 3.69 -7.76
C GLN A 205 -4.50 2.78 -6.57
N GLN A 206 -3.94 3.29 -5.47
CA GLN A 206 -3.69 2.48 -4.28
C GLN A 206 -4.96 1.88 -3.69
N ALA A 207 -6.05 2.65 -3.67
CA ALA A 207 -7.33 2.11 -3.21
C ALA A 207 -7.86 1.02 -4.15
N ILE A 208 -7.71 1.19 -5.49
CA ILE A 208 -8.05 0.17 -6.50
C ILE A 208 -7.20 -1.09 -6.29
N ASP A 209 -5.93 -0.94 -5.94
CA ASP A 209 -5.01 -2.03 -5.64
C ASP A 209 -5.32 -2.71 -4.28
N GLY A 210 -6.44 -2.36 -3.64
CA GLY A 210 -6.94 -3.00 -2.42
C GLY A 210 -6.45 -2.35 -1.12
N ILE A 211 -5.78 -1.20 -1.16
CA ILE A 211 -5.34 -0.49 0.04
C ILE A 211 -6.53 0.25 0.67
N ASP A 212 -7.02 -0.25 1.80
CA ASP A 212 -8.07 0.39 2.59
C ASP A 212 -7.60 0.71 4.03
N PRO A 213 -7.13 1.94 4.28
CA PRO A 213 -6.72 2.36 5.61
C PRO A 213 -7.89 2.63 6.56
N THR A 214 -9.13 2.54 6.06
CA THR A 214 -10.35 2.84 6.81
C THR A 214 -11.00 1.62 7.45
N ASN A 215 -10.46 0.41 7.19
CA ASN A 215 -11.01 -0.84 7.71
C ASN A 215 -12.48 -1.07 7.32
N GLY A 216 -12.80 -0.83 6.04
CA GLY A 216 -14.13 -1.04 5.47
C GLY A 216 -15.15 0.06 5.82
N ALA A 217 -14.70 1.29 6.09
CA ALA A 217 -15.62 2.40 6.30
C ALA A 217 -16.41 2.74 5.03
N VAL A 218 -17.68 3.08 5.20
CA VAL A 218 -18.56 3.56 4.12
C VAL A 218 -18.99 5.02 4.30
N TYR A 219 -18.57 5.64 5.41
CA TYR A 219 -18.80 7.05 5.71
C TYR A 219 -17.49 7.73 6.12
N TYR A 220 -17.39 9.02 5.81
CA TYR A 220 -16.37 9.90 6.37
C TYR A 220 -16.93 11.30 6.58
N TYR A 221 -16.35 12.03 7.51
CA TYR A 221 -16.71 13.43 7.78
C TYR A 221 -15.56 14.13 8.52
N ASN A 222 -15.53 15.47 8.39
CA ASN A 222 -14.68 16.29 9.23
C ASN A 222 -15.42 16.59 10.54
N PRO A 223 -14.92 16.18 11.72
CA PRO A 223 -15.62 16.35 13.00
C PRO A 223 -15.74 17.81 13.44
N VAL A 224 -14.94 18.73 12.88
CA VAL A 224 -14.99 20.16 13.18
C VAL A 224 -16.13 20.84 12.45
N THR A 225 -16.36 20.46 11.18
CA THR A 225 -17.34 21.12 10.31
C THR A 225 -18.66 20.38 10.16
N ALA A 226 -18.69 19.08 10.46
CA ALA A 226 -19.91 18.29 10.32
C ALA A 226 -20.99 18.72 11.34
N THR A 227 -22.16 19.07 10.86
CA THR A 227 -23.34 19.43 11.68
C THR A 227 -24.35 18.31 11.78
N ASN A 228 -24.29 17.31 10.89
CA ASN A 228 -25.25 16.20 10.85
C ASN A 228 -25.04 15.24 12.03
N GLN A 229 -26.02 15.18 12.93
CA GLN A 229 -25.99 14.35 14.13
C GLN A 229 -25.98 12.84 13.80
N TRP A 230 -26.65 12.43 12.73
CA TRP A 230 -26.68 11.04 12.31
C TRP A 230 -25.30 10.52 11.94
N ILE A 231 -24.54 11.26 11.12
CA ILE A 231 -23.19 10.83 10.74
C ILE A 231 -22.24 10.76 11.94
N ARG A 232 -22.41 11.67 12.91
CA ARG A 232 -21.61 11.71 14.15
C ARG A 232 -21.92 10.56 15.11
N SER A 233 -23.10 9.93 15.01
CA SER A 233 -23.49 8.78 15.83
C SER A 233 -23.01 7.44 15.28
N ARG A 234 -22.45 7.42 14.06
CA ARG A 234 -21.97 6.17 13.43
C ARG A 234 -20.73 5.62 14.13
N PRO A 235 -20.56 4.28 14.20
CA PRO A 235 -19.38 3.65 14.78
C PRO A 235 -18.10 4.09 14.05
N ILE A 236 -17.21 4.78 14.78
CA ILE A 236 -15.93 5.24 14.24
C ILE A 236 -14.98 4.06 14.15
N VAL A 237 -14.35 3.88 12.97
CA VAL A 237 -13.38 2.81 12.70
C VAL A 237 -11.97 3.32 12.44
N ALA A 238 -11.82 4.58 11.98
CA ALA A 238 -10.52 5.20 11.78
C ALA A 238 -10.56 6.72 11.93
N ARG A 239 -9.39 7.32 12.21
CA ARG A 239 -9.15 8.78 12.16
C ARG A 239 -7.88 9.02 11.39
N ILE A 240 -7.97 9.71 10.25
CA ILE A 240 -6.84 9.94 9.34
C ILE A 240 -6.91 11.39 8.86
N GLY A 241 -5.86 12.17 9.09
CA GLY A 241 -5.86 13.60 8.81
C GLY A 241 -6.97 14.32 9.57
N ASN A 242 -7.72 15.15 8.87
CA ASN A 242 -8.87 15.88 9.44
C ASN A 242 -10.18 15.09 9.37
N HIS A 243 -10.17 13.86 8.85
CA HIS A 243 -11.39 13.06 8.68
C HIS A 243 -11.52 11.95 9.72
N VAL A 244 -12.78 11.70 10.07
CA VAL A 244 -13.24 10.53 10.81
C VAL A 244 -13.94 9.60 9.84
N PHE A 245 -13.59 8.31 9.89
CA PHE A 245 -14.14 7.24 9.06
C PHE A 245 -15.02 6.33 9.91
N ALA A 246 -16.21 5.96 9.39
CA ALA A 246 -17.25 5.28 10.15
C ALA A 246 -18.00 4.23 9.30
N LYS A 247 -18.72 3.33 10.00
CA LYS A 247 -19.61 2.30 9.42
C LYS A 247 -21.06 2.59 9.72
#